data_da11b3ce410e31d44fa5c46cab35f2e0
#
_entry.id   da11b3ce410e31d44fa5c46cab35f2e0
#
_cell.length_a   1.000
_cell.length_b   1.000
_cell.length_c   1.000
_cell.angle_alpha   90.00
_cell.angle_beta   90.00
_cell.angle_gamma   90.00
#
_symmetry.space_group_name_H-M   'P 1'
#
loop_
_entity.id
_entity.type
_entity.pdbx_description
1 polymer ?
#
loop_
_entity_poly.entity_id
_entity_poly.type
_entity_poly.pdbx_seq_one_letter_code
_entity_poly.pdbx_strand_id
1 'polypeptide(L)'
;MKVLLCCAGGLSSSILMRKMKTWADSHGEDLDIIAVGTAEAVEVWQDGYECVLLAPQVSYRLKEMQEEIKIPVAEVPSLDYAIGNAENVMKLAHKLCDK
;
A
#
# COMPACT_ATOMS: atom_id res chain seq x y z
N MET A 1 -8.43 -4.66 7.66
CA MET A 1 -7.92 -3.44 6.97
C MET A 1 -7.76 -3.76 5.50
N LYS A 2 -8.27 -2.91 4.65
CA LYS A 2 -8.25 -3.12 3.20
C LYS A 2 -7.37 -2.07 2.52
N VAL A 3 -6.28 -2.51 1.90
CA VAL A 3 -5.20 -1.64 1.42
C VAL A 3 -4.91 -1.87 -0.06
N LEU A 4 -4.67 -0.80 -0.79
CA LEU A 4 -4.15 -0.87 -2.15
C LEU A 4 -2.64 -0.59 -2.13
N LEU A 5 -1.87 -1.45 -2.78
CA LEU A 5 -0.43 -1.24 -2.97
C LEU A 5 -0.19 -0.95 -4.45
N CYS A 6 0.24 0.26 -4.77
CA CYS A 6 0.48 0.68 -6.15
C CYS A 6 1.94 0.50 -6.53
N CYS A 7 2.18 -0.07 -7.69
CA CYS A 7 3.52 -0.29 -8.22
C CYS A 7 3.54 -0.09 -9.74
N ALA A 8 4.75 0.00 -10.29
CA ALA A 8 4.93 0.23 -11.72
C ALA A 8 4.86 -1.07 -12.53
N GLY A 9 5.24 -2.20 -11.97
CA GLY A 9 5.37 -3.42 -12.74
C GLY A 9 4.96 -4.70 -12.05
N GLY A 10 4.57 -4.65 -10.81
CA GLY A 10 3.90 -5.74 -10.13
C GLY A 10 4.75 -6.80 -9.44
N LEU A 11 5.92 -7.14 -9.94
CA LEU A 11 6.68 -8.27 -9.37
C LEU A 11 7.33 -7.95 -8.03
N SER A 12 7.97 -6.80 -7.88
CA SER A 12 8.65 -6.45 -6.63
C SER A 12 7.65 -6.16 -5.51
N SER A 13 6.50 -5.60 -5.83
CA SER A 13 5.48 -5.32 -4.83
C SER A 13 4.82 -6.59 -4.30
N SER A 14 4.80 -7.68 -5.07
CA SER A 14 4.20 -8.94 -4.61
C SER A 14 4.98 -9.55 -3.44
N ILE A 15 6.29 -9.33 -3.38
CA ILE A 15 7.11 -9.81 -2.27
C ILE A 15 6.74 -9.07 -0.99
N LEU A 16 6.67 -7.74 -1.05
CA LEU A 16 6.28 -6.93 0.10
C LEU A 16 4.86 -7.28 0.56
N MET A 17 3.95 -7.41 -0.38
CA MET A 17 2.55 -7.75 -0.09
C MET A 17 2.45 -9.09 0.66
N ARG A 18 3.22 -10.09 0.24
CA ARG A 18 3.24 -11.40 0.89
C ARG A 18 3.77 -11.29 2.32
N LYS A 19 4.84 -10.51 2.51
CA LYS A 19 5.41 -10.29 3.83
C LYS A 19 4.44 -9.56 4.75
N MET A 20 3.70 -8.60 4.22
CA MET A 20 2.68 -7.88 5.00
C MET A 20 1.56 -8.81 5.44
N LYS A 21 1.11 -9.69 4.55
CA LYS A 21 0.08 -10.68 4.90
C LYS A 21 0.57 -11.63 6.00
N THR A 22 1.80 -12.11 5.87
CA THR A 22 2.42 -12.98 6.88
C THR A 22 2.52 -12.27 8.23
N TRP A 23 2.96 -11.02 8.21
CA TRP A 23 3.05 -10.23 9.44
C TRP A 23 1.68 -10.06 10.09
N ALA A 24 0.67 -9.74 9.29
CA ALA A 24 -0.69 -9.56 9.80
C ALA A 24 -1.23 -10.84 10.42
N ASP A 25 -1.02 -11.98 9.77
CA ASP A 25 -1.43 -13.28 10.30
C ASP A 25 -0.75 -13.58 11.63
N SER A 26 0.53 -13.27 11.76
CA SER A 26 1.29 -13.48 12.99
C SER A 26 0.81 -12.60 14.15
N HIS A 27 0.21 -11.46 13.82
CA HIS A 27 -0.27 -10.50 14.83
C HIS A 27 -1.78 -10.54 15.01
N GLY A 28 -2.44 -11.52 14.42
CA GLY A 28 -3.89 -11.66 14.53
C GLY A 28 -4.67 -10.54 13.87
N GLU A 29 -4.10 -9.89 12.86
CA GLU A 29 -4.74 -8.80 12.13
C GLU A 29 -5.35 -9.31 10.82
N ASP A 30 -6.50 -8.76 10.48
CA ASP A 30 -7.17 -9.06 9.22
C ASP A 30 -6.71 -8.04 8.17
N LEU A 31 -5.92 -8.50 7.21
CA LEU A 31 -5.40 -7.65 6.14
C LEU A 31 -5.83 -8.16 4.78
N ASP A 32 -6.54 -7.31 4.05
CA ASP A 32 -6.88 -7.53 2.65
C ASP A 32 -6.09 -6.52 1.81
N ILE A 33 -5.10 -7.01 1.07
CA ILE A 33 -4.21 -6.15 0.29
C ILE A 33 -4.05 -6.72 -1.11
N ILE A 34 -4.13 -5.84 -2.10
CA ILE A 34 -3.83 -6.20 -3.49
C ILE A 34 -2.83 -5.20 -4.06
N ALA A 35 -2.05 -5.68 -5.04
CA ALA A 35 -1.11 -4.85 -5.77
C ALA A 35 -1.70 -4.50 -7.14
N VAL A 36 -1.72 -3.21 -7.47
CA VAL A 36 -2.30 -2.72 -8.71
C VAL A 36 -1.41 -1.62 -9.30
N GLY A 37 -1.63 -1.30 -10.57
CA GLY A 37 -1.00 -0.13 -11.18
C GLY A 37 -1.69 1.16 -10.73
N THR A 38 -1.05 2.30 -10.98
CA THR A 38 -1.60 3.59 -10.55
C THR A 38 -2.95 3.91 -11.21
N ALA A 39 -3.10 3.59 -12.49
CA ALA A 39 -4.36 3.84 -13.21
C ALA A 39 -5.51 3.01 -12.62
N GLU A 40 -5.23 1.75 -12.29
CA GLU A 40 -6.25 0.88 -11.69
C GLU A 40 -6.62 1.35 -10.28
N ALA A 41 -5.64 1.81 -9.51
CA ALA A 41 -5.89 2.31 -8.16
C ALA A 41 -6.89 3.48 -8.17
N VAL A 42 -6.77 4.39 -9.14
CA VAL A 42 -7.68 5.52 -9.29
C VAL A 42 -9.11 5.06 -9.56
N GLU A 43 -9.27 3.92 -10.21
CA GLU A 43 -10.59 3.38 -10.51
C GLU A 43 -11.19 2.57 -9.36
N VAL A 44 -10.37 1.79 -8.63
CA VAL A 44 -10.90 0.81 -7.67
C VAL A 44 -10.86 1.24 -6.20
N TRP A 45 -10.23 2.37 -5.88
CA TRP A 45 -10.09 2.78 -4.47
C TRP A 45 -11.44 2.91 -3.76
N GLN A 46 -12.51 3.16 -4.51
CA GLN A 46 -13.86 3.34 -3.96
C GLN A 46 -14.50 2.02 -3.53
N ASP A 47 -13.86 0.89 -3.81
CA ASP A 47 -14.41 -0.43 -3.49
C ASP A 47 -14.18 -0.84 -2.04
N GLY A 48 -14.13 0.12 -1.12
CA GLY A 48 -14.00 -0.16 0.31
C GLY A 48 -12.58 -0.12 0.83
N TYR A 49 -11.63 0.35 0.04
CA TYR A 49 -10.25 0.47 0.49
C TYR A 49 -10.10 1.60 1.50
N GLU A 50 -9.21 1.42 2.47
CA GLU A 50 -9.01 2.36 3.56
C GLU A 50 -7.81 3.25 3.36
N CYS A 51 -6.79 2.77 2.63
CA CYS A 51 -5.65 3.60 2.27
C CYS A 51 -4.95 3.04 1.03
N VAL A 52 -4.09 3.87 0.44
CA VAL A 52 -3.29 3.52 -0.73
C VAL A 52 -1.82 3.76 -0.41
N LEU A 53 -0.99 2.76 -0.67
CA LEU A 53 0.46 2.85 -0.49
C LEU A 53 1.12 2.85 -1.86
N LEU A 54 2.04 3.80 -2.11
CA LEU A 54 2.76 3.88 -3.37
C LEU A 54 4.17 3.31 -3.22
N ALA A 55 4.54 2.40 -4.10
CA ALA A 55 5.92 1.93 -4.19
C ALA A 55 6.82 3.10 -4.62
N PRO A 56 8.11 3.09 -4.23
CA PRO A 56 9.02 4.19 -4.59
C PRO A 56 9.09 4.48 -6.09
N GLN A 57 8.90 3.47 -6.94
CA GLN A 57 8.96 3.65 -8.40
C GLN A 57 7.87 4.57 -8.92
N VAL A 58 6.76 4.71 -8.19
CA VAL A 58 5.63 5.53 -8.62
C VAL A 58 5.36 6.70 -7.66
N SER A 59 6.29 6.97 -6.75
CA SER A 59 6.12 8.03 -5.75
C SER A 59 6.01 9.43 -6.37
N TYR A 60 6.54 9.61 -7.58
CA TYR A 60 6.41 10.87 -8.30
C TYR A 60 4.96 11.23 -8.60
N ARG A 61 4.05 10.26 -8.53
CA ARG A 61 2.62 10.49 -8.74
C ARG A 61 1.84 10.73 -7.44
N LEU A 62 2.54 10.79 -6.31
CA LEU A 62 1.87 10.89 -5.01
C LEU A 62 0.89 12.05 -4.94
N LYS A 63 1.33 13.25 -5.30
CA LYS A 63 0.50 14.44 -5.22
C LYS A 63 -0.73 14.34 -6.11
N GLU A 64 -0.53 13.89 -7.34
CA GLU A 64 -1.61 13.70 -8.30
C GLU A 64 -2.64 12.69 -7.77
N MET A 65 -2.15 11.58 -7.23
CA MET A 65 -3.04 10.55 -6.71
C MET A 65 -3.78 11.00 -5.45
N GLN A 66 -3.14 11.82 -4.61
CA GLN A 66 -3.81 12.39 -3.45
C GLN A 66 -4.97 13.31 -3.85
N GLU A 67 -4.88 13.94 -5.00
CA GLU A 67 -5.96 14.78 -5.53
C GLU A 67 -7.12 13.94 -6.08
N GLU A 68 -6.81 12.83 -6.75
CA GLU A 68 -7.82 11.98 -7.40
C GLU A 68 -8.45 10.98 -6.44
N ILE A 69 -7.70 10.51 -5.46
CA ILE A 69 -8.13 9.49 -4.50
C ILE A 69 -8.47 10.17 -3.19
N LYS A 70 -9.68 9.96 -2.70
CA LYS A 70 -10.19 10.66 -1.50
C LYS A 70 -9.90 9.95 -0.19
N ILE A 71 -9.26 8.79 -0.23
CA ILE A 71 -8.74 8.13 0.98
C ILE A 71 -7.25 8.44 1.12
N PRO A 72 -6.65 8.22 2.29
CA PRO A 72 -5.23 8.53 2.48
C PRO A 72 -4.32 7.79 1.50
N VAL A 73 -3.38 8.52 0.90
CA VAL A 73 -2.38 7.99 -0.02
C VAL A 73 -1.01 8.40 0.50
N ALA A 74 -0.09 7.47 0.62
CA ALA A 74 1.27 7.75 1.07
C ALA A 74 2.29 6.89 0.33
N GLU A 75 3.54 7.36 0.34
CA GLU A 75 4.66 6.66 -0.26
C GLU A 75 5.26 5.69 0.76
N VAL A 76 5.58 4.47 0.32
CA VAL A 76 6.36 3.55 1.14
C VAL A 76 7.82 4.01 1.11
N PRO A 77 8.49 4.19 2.26
CA PRO A 77 9.89 4.57 2.26
C PRO A 77 10.74 3.61 1.46
N SER A 78 11.68 4.15 0.66
CA SER A 78 12.48 3.34 -0.26
C SER A 78 13.21 2.20 0.43
N LEU A 79 13.78 2.46 1.61
CA LEU A 79 14.52 1.43 2.34
C LEU A 79 13.58 0.30 2.80
N ASP A 80 12.43 0.66 3.35
CA ASP A 80 11.46 -0.34 3.82
C ASP A 80 10.95 -1.20 2.67
N TYR A 81 10.75 -0.58 1.51
CA TYR A 81 10.33 -1.31 0.32
C TYR A 81 11.43 -2.26 -0.16
N ALA A 82 12.66 -1.78 -0.20
CA ALA A 82 13.79 -2.55 -0.72
C ALA A 82 14.09 -3.79 0.12
N ILE A 83 14.00 -3.69 1.43
CA ILE A 83 14.28 -4.83 2.33
C ILE A 83 13.01 -5.61 2.68
N GLY A 84 11.85 -5.15 2.23
CA GLY A 84 10.59 -5.81 2.54
C GLY A 84 10.23 -5.72 4.02
N ASN A 85 10.40 -4.54 4.63
CA ASN A 85 10.14 -4.34 6.05
C ASN A 85 8.63 -4.21 6.29
N ALA A 86 7.97 -5.36 6.39
CA ALA A 86 6.52 -5.42 6.55
C ALA A 86 6.05 -4.71 7.82
N GLU A 87 6.81 -4.80 8.91
CA GLU A 87 6.43 -4.15 10.16
C GLU A 87 6.30 -2.63 9.98
N ASN A 88 7.31 -1.99 9.38
CA ASN A 88 7.26 -0.54 9.17
C ASN A 88 6.16 -0.14 8.19
N VAL A 89 5.97 -0.93 7.15
CA VAL A 89 4.90 -0.65 6.17
C VAL A 89 3.54 -0.81 6.80
N MET A 90 3.35 -1.82 7.65
CA MET A 90 2.09 -2.01 8.38
C MET A 90 1.85 -0.86 9.36
N LYS A 91 2.88 -0.37 10.02
CA LYS A 91 2.75 0.81 10.89
C LYS A 91 2.30 2.03 10.11
N LEU A 92 2.85 2.21 8.91
CA LEU A 92 2.42 3.29 8.02
C LEU A 92 0.96 3.14 7.64
N ALA A 93 0.53 1.93 7.26
CA ALA A 93 -0.85 1.67 6.89
C ALA A 93 -1.79 1.93 8.06
N HIS A 94 -1.44 1.48 9.27
CA HIS A 94 -2.24 1.76 10.47
C HIS A 94 -2.38 3.25 10.72
N LYS A 95 -1.30 4.01 10.56
CA LYS A 95 -1.32 5.44 10.74
C LYS A 95 -2.27 6.12 9.75
N LEU A 96 -2.23 5.69 8.48
CA LEU A 96 -3.08 6.25 7.44
C LEU A 96 -4.56 5.90 7.67
N CYS A 97 -4.83 4.69 8.11
CA CYS A 97 -6.19 4.23 8.36
C CYS A 97 -6.71 4.62 9.74
N ASP A 98 -5.88 5.24 10.55
CA ASP A 98 -6.19 5.65 11.92
C ASP A 98 -6.65 4.47 12.78
N LYS A 99 -5.88 3.38 12.71
CA LYS A 99 -6.22 2.15 13.44
C LYS A 99 -5.06 1.63 14.29
#